data_f2853deef3da90064d0cc5e11a4ee6f3
#
_entry.id   f2853deef3da90064d0cc5e11a4ee6f3
#
_cell.length_a   1.000
_cell.length_b   1.000
_cell.length_c   1.000
_cell.angle_alpha   90.00
_cell.angle_beta   90.00
_cell.angle_gamma   90.00
#
_symmetry.space_group_name_H-M   'P 1'
#
loop_
_entity.id
_entity.type
_entity.pdbx_description
1 polymer ?
#
loop_
_entity_poly.entity_id
_entity_poly.type
_entity_poly.pdbx_seq_one_letter_code
_entity_poly.pdbx_strand_id
1 'polypeptide(L)'
;MVNLSDKELKSEAYKTLYQWRYTCFRAANYIFTHLFLQEQVKELFYLTDETQVKLSDIKKGPDGILTTSKLTTTYQVLSKQFKGKIPMDVLGTLNLTLSKHFSNDRAAYLKGEKTLRNYKKDIPIPFKGSNMIKWNETTNGKEYTFSLFGIPFRTYFGKDFTDKKVILDKMMMGMVKLCSSSIQLKDNKIFLLAAFRMEKEEHCLDDTVIAEACLSIDYPVMVTIGKSRFTIGNKEEFLHRRLAIQSARQRLQKASAFSRSGKGRKRKMKAVTRCALTEKNYVHNRLHAYSRRLIDICTRHNAATLVLISQQQKEEVAKEDVFLLRNWSYGALKEKIAYKAERAGITVIVE
;
A
#
# COMPACT_ATOMS: atom_id res chain seq x y z
N MET A 1 11.12 -0.87 17.28
CA MET A 1 10.87 -0.37 18.66
C MET A 1 11.73 0.86 18.90
N VAL A 2 11.27 1.83 19.69
CA VAL A 2 12.14 2.95 20.13
C VAL A 2 13.26 2.39 21.00
N ASN A 3 14.51 2.73 20.65
CA ASN A 3 15.71 2.21 21.29
C ASN A 3 16.24 3.23 22.31
N LEU A 4 15.47 3.43 23.39
CA LEU A 4 15.85 4.28 24.52
C LEU A 4 15.74 3.44 25.79
N SER A 5 16.75 3.55 26.66
CA SER A 5 16.81 2.82 27.94
C SER A 5 15.90 3.49 28.98
N ASP A 6 15.85 4.83 28.96
CA ASP A 6 15.02 5.61 29.84
C ASP A 6 13.53 5.51 29.46
N LYS A 7 12.69 5.18 30.45
CA LYS A 7 11.24 5.02 30.30
C LYS A 7 10.54 6.35 30.00
N GLU A 8 11.01 7.46 30.57
CA GLU A 8 10.41 8.78 30.37
C GLU A 8 10.68 9.27 28.95
N LEU A 9 11.93 9.26 28.51
CA LEU A 9 12.32 9.62 27.14
C LEU A 9 11.62 8.73 26.09
N LYS A 10 11.47 7.45 26.40
CA LYS A 10 10.73 6.52 25.54
C LYS A 10 9.25 6.89 25.45
N SER A 11 8.62 7.24 26.57
CA SER A 11 7.22 7.68 26.61
C SER A 11 7.03 8.97 25.82
N GLU A 12 7.96 9.91 25.93
CA GLU A 12 7.94 11.17 25.21
C GLU A 12 8.10 10.98 23.70
N ALA A 13 9.01 10.10 23.27
CA ALA A 13 9.16 9.73 21.86
C ALA A 13 7.86 9.13 21.29
N TYR A 14 7.18 8.27 22.03
CA TYR A 14 5.87 7.74 21.61
C TYR A 14 4.81 8.84 21.53
N LYS A 15 4.72 9.75 22.51
CA LYS A 15 3.79 10.89 22.48
C LYS A 15 4.04 11.75 21.23
N THR A 16 5.29 12.04 20.93
CA THR A 16 5.70 12.80 19.75
C THR A 16 5.27 12.11 18.45
N LEU A 17 5.52 10.82 18.32
CA LEU A 17 5.10 10.06 17.12
C LEU A 17 3.57 10.03 16.96
N TYR A 18 2.80 9.91 18.05
CA TYR A 18 1.34 9.98 18.01
C TYR A 18 0.83 11.37 17.62
N GLN A 19 1.48 12.43 18.10
CA GLN A 19 1.18 13.81 17.69
C GLN A 19 1.47 14.04 16.21
N TRP A 20 2.60 13.55 15.70
CA TRP A 20 2.93 13.64 14.28
C TRP A 20 1.93 12.86 13.42
N ARG A 21 1.54 11.66 13.81
CA ARG A 21 0.50 10.91 13.11
C ARG A 21 -0.82 11.68 13.04
N TYR A 22 -1.22 12.30 14.15
CA TYR A 22 -2.44 13.11 14.18
C TYR A 22 -2.31 14.36 13.30
N THR A 23 -1.16 14.99 13.28
CA THR A 23 -0.85 16.12 12.40
C THR A 23 -0.86 15.69 10.93
N CYS A 24 -0.27 14.55 10.58
CA CYS A 24 -0.33 13.96 9.22
C CYS A 24 -1.78 13.72 8.79
N PHE A 25 -2.62 13.17 9.67
CA PHE A 25 -4.04 12.97 9.39
C PHE A 25 -4.75 14.28 9.03
N ARG A 26 -4.54 15.33 9.82
CA ARG A 26 -5.13 16.64 9.54
C ARG A 26 -4.59 17.26 8.26
N ALA A 27 -3.28 17.22 8.09
CA ALA A 27 -2.60 17.74 6.91
C ALA A 27 -3.02 17.01 5.62
N ALA A 28 -3.19 15.68 5.66
CA ALA A 28 -3.61 14.89 4.51
C ALA A 28 -5.01 15.29 4.00
N ASN A 29 -5.97 15.41 4.91
CA ASN A 29 -7.31 15.85 4.54
C ASN A 29 -7.31 17.31 4.05
N TYR A 30 -6.49 18.15 4.66
CA TYR A 30 -6.34 19.54 4.23
C TYR A 30 -5.75 19.65 2.81
N ILE A 31 -4.72 18.86 2.49
CA ILE A 31 -4.11 18.79 1.14
C ILE A 31 -5.17 18.48 0.09
N PHE A 32 -5.94 17.41 0.31
CA PHE A 32 -6.97 16.98 -0.64
C PHE A 32 -8.06 18.02 -0.84
N THR A 33 -8.55 18.61 0.26
CA THR A 33 -9.53 19.70 0.19
C THR A 33 -8.98 20.91 -0.55
N HIS A 34 -7.74 21.31 -0.26
CA HIS A 34 -7.11 22.48 -0.89
C HIS A 34 -6.90 22.25 -2.40
N LEU A 35 -6.43 21.06 -2.80
CA LEU A 35 -6.25 20.70 -4.21
C LEU A 35 -7.60 20.65 -4.94
N PHE A 36 -8.62 20.06 -4.32
CA PHE A 36 -9.95 19.98 -4.91
C PHE A 36 -10.58 21.36 -5.09
N LEU A 37 -10.48 22.24 -4.09
CA LEU A 37 -10.97 23.61 -4.19
C LEU A 37 -10.29 24.39 -5.31
N GLN A 38 -8.98 24.22 -5.52
CA GLN A 38 -8.28 24.85 -6.64
C GLN A 38 -8.81 24.38 -8.00
N GLU A 39 -9.16 23.09 -8.13
CA GLU A 39 -9.77 22.58 -9.37
C GLU A 39 -11.21 23.07 -9.52
N GLN A 40 -12.01 23.10 -8.45
CA GLN A 40 -13.38 23.60 -8.49
C GLN A 40 -13.47 25.08 -8.88
N VAL A 41 -12.51 25.91 -8.47
CA VAL A 41 -12.44 27.31 -8.90
C VAL A 41 -12.24 27.39 -10.40
N LYS A 42 -11.42 26.52 -11.00
CA LYS A 42 -11.26 26.46 -12.45
C LYS A 42 -12.57 26.14 -13.18
N GLU A 43 -13.26 25.12 -12.73
CA GLU A 43 -14.56 24.71 -13.28
C GLU A 43 -15.59 25.84 -13.14
N LEU A 44 -15.65 26.47 -11.96
CA LEU A 44 -16.61 27.53 -11.67
C LEU A 44 -16.44 28.76 -12.57
N PHE A 45 -15.23 29.10 -12.94
CA PHE A 45 -14.91 30.24 -13.78
C PHE A 45 -14.63 29.87 -15.25
N TYR A 46 -14.92 28.64 -15.66
CA TYR A 46 -14.66 28.12 -17.02
C TYR A 46 -13.23 28.37 -17.52
N LEU A 47 -12.27 28.27 -16.64
CA LEU A 47 -10.86 28.50 -16.97
C LEU A 47 -10.28 27.33 -17.76
N THR A 48 -9.39 27.65 -18.72
CA THR A 48 -8.71 26.60 -19.49
C THR A 48 -7.80 25.75 -18.62
N ASP A 49 -7.47 24.53 -19.06
CA ASP A 49 -6.57 23.62 -18.33
C ASP A 49 -5.15 24.19 -18.15
N GLU A 50 -4.71 25.09 -19.04
CA GLU A 50 -3.43 25.79 -18.97
C GLU A 50 -3.42 26.81 -17.84
N THR A 51 -4.58 27.34 -17.44
CA THR A 51 -4.68 28.34 -16.38
C THR A 51 -4.43 27.70 -15.01
N GLN A 52 -3.41 28.18 -14.32
CA GLN A 52 -3.08 27.73 -12.96
C GLN A 52 -3.80 28.58 -11.92
N VAL A 53 -4.82 28.00 -11.25
CA VAL A 53 -5.49 28.63 -10.12
C VAL A 53 -4.73 28.35 -8.84
N LYS A 54 -4.44 29.38 -8.07
CA LYS A 54 -3.72 29.31 -6.80
C LYS A 54 -4.53 30.05 -5.74
N LEU A 55 -5.02 29.33 -4.75
CA LEU A 55 -5.87 29.88 -3.67
C LEU A 55 -5.08 30.67 -2.62
N SER A 56 -3.79 30.45 -2.53
CA SER A 56 -2.91 31.10 -1.53
C SER A 56 -1.49 31.14 -2.05
N ASP A 57 -1.06 32.28 -2.53
CA ASP A 57 0.32 32.49 -2.93
C ASP A 57 0.85 33.80 -2.32
N ILE A 58 2.06 33.75 -1.84
CA ILE A 58 2.74 34.90 -1.22
C ILE A 58 3.58 35.66 -2.27
N LYS A 59 4.03 34.92 -3.30
CA LYS A 59 4.87 35.48 -4.37
C LYS A 59 4.03 35.85 -5.58
N LYS A 60 4.02 37.12 -5.90
CA LYS A 60 3.46 37.65 -7.15
C LYS A 60 4.59 38.02 -8.09
N GLY A 61 4.41 37.80 -9.38
CA GLY A 61 5.27 38.34 -10.41
C GLY A 61 5.13 39.86 -10.52
N PRO A 62 5.99 40.54 -11.34
CA PRO A 62 5.88 41.99 -11.58
C PRO A 62 4.49 42.39 -12.03
N ASP A 63 3.82 41.55 -12.80
CA ASP A 63 2.48 41.79 -13.36
C ASP A 63 1.35 41.41 -12.39
N GLY A 64 1.65 41.13 -11.12
CA GLY A 64 0.67 40.67 -10.16
C GLY A 64 0.24 39.22 -10.33
N ILE A 65 0.78 38.49 -11.29
CA ILE A 65 0.47 37.10 -11.62
C ILE A 65 1.19 36.17 -10.63
N LEU A 66 0.46 35.14 -10.15
CA LEU A 66 1.01 34.16 -9.24
C LEU A 66 1.95 33.20 -9.99
N THR A 67 3.22 33.18 -9.60
CA THR A 67 4.28 32.41 -10.29
C THR A 67 4.57 31.04 -9.71
N THR A 68 4.11 30.77 -8.50
CA THR A 68 4.40 29.53 -7.77
C THR A 68 3.55 28.35 -8.25
N SER A 69 4.12 27.15 -8.33
CA SER A 69 3.37 25.94 -8.70
C SER A 69 2.27 25.60 -7.68
N LYS A 70 1.22 24.88 -8.10
CA LYS A 70 0.15 24.39 -7.20
C LYS A 70 0.69 23.60 -6.01
N LEU A 71 1.71 22.75 -6.23
CA LEU A 71 2.36 21.98 -5.18
C LEU A 71 3.00 22.88 -4.14
N THR A 72 3.69 23.91 -4.57
CA THR A 72 4.35 24.90 -3.69
C THR A 72 3.34 25.73 -2.93
N THR A 73 2.26 26.16 -3.59
CA THR A 73 1.16 26.88 -2.94
C THR A 73 0.53 26.06 -1.82
N THR A 74 0.20 24.81 -2.08
CA THR A 74 -0.36 23.89 -1.06
C THR A 74 0.64 23.70 0.09
N TYR A 75 1.94 23.56 -0.21
CA TYR A 75 2.97 23.44 0.82
C TYR A 75 3.11 24.69 1.69
N GLN A 76 3.01 25.89 1.11
CA GLN A 76 3.04 27.15 1.86
C GLN A 76 1.91 27.24 2.87
N VAL A 77 0.69 26.88 2.46
CA VAL A 77 -0.46 26.85 3.34
C VAL A 77 -0.27 25.82 4.48
N LEU A 78 0.23 24.63 4.15
CA LEU A 78 0.57 23.61 5.16
C LEU A 78 1.63 24.10 6.11
N SER A 79 2.69 24.74 5.61
CA SER A 79 3.76 25.30 6.43
C SER A 79 3.20 26.32 7.41
N LYS A 80 2.38 27.26 6.96
CA LYS A 80 1.74 28.27 7.82
C LYS A 80 0.93 27.63 8.95
N GLN A 81 0.21 26.54 8.66
CA GLN A 81 -0.71 25.93 9.63
C GLN A 81 -0.04 24.91 10.58
N PHE A 82 1.00 24.21 10.11
CA PHE A 82 1.57 23.05 10.81
C PHE A 82 3.06 23.23 11.18
N LYS A 83 3.70 24.37 10.89
CA LYS A 83 5.08 24.67 11.28
C LYS A 83 5.25 24.51 12.81
N GLY A 84 6.32 23.86 13.23
CA GLY A 84 6.63 23.59 14.64
C GLY A 84 5.88 22.40 15.26
N LYS A 85 4.84 21.84 14.60
CA LYS A 85 4.08 20.68 15.11
C LYS A 85 4.60 19.35 14.59
N ILE A 86 5.34 19.37 13.49
CA ILE A 86 5.90 18.19 12.81
C ILE A 86 7.11 18.64 11.99
N PRO A 87 8.10 17.76 11.76
CA PRO A 87 9.20 18.07 10.85
C PRO A 87 8.69 18.46 9.46
N MET A 88 9.23 19.55 8.91
CA MET A 88 8.76 20.09 7.61
C MET A 88 8.99 19.12 6.45
N ASP A 89 10.02 18.28 6.54
CA ASP A 89 10.29 17.21 5.56
C ASP A 89 9.17 16.18 5.48
N VAL A 90 8.54 15.87 6.62
CA VAL A 90 7.36 14.98 6.64
C VAL A 90 6.19 15.63 5.91
N LEU A 91 5.94 16.92 6.15
CA LEU A 91 4.89 17.67 5.43
C LEU A 91 5.16 17.76 3.93
N GLY A 92 6.41 18.01 3.54
CA GLY A 92 6.82 18.05 2.14
C GLY A 92 6.62 16.70 1.44
N THR A 93 7.05 15.62 2.09
CA THR A 93 6.88 14.26 1.56
C THR A 93 5.40 13.88 1.47
N LEU A 94 4.61 14.25 2.49
CA LEU A 94 3.16 14.03 2.50
C LEU A 94 2.47 14.77 1.36
N ASN A 95 2.78 16.07 1.19
CA ASN A 95 2.23 16.90 0.13
C ASN A 95 2.55 16.32 -1.25
N LEU A 96 3.81 15.96 -1.52
CA LEU A 96 4.23 15.38 -2.79
C LEU A 96 3.50 14.07 -3.10
N THR A 97 3.41 13.17 -2.11
CA THR A 97 2.76 11.87 -2.28
C THR A 97 1.27 12.02 -2.54
N LEU A 98 0.60 12.86 -1.76
CA LEU A 98 -0.84 13.04 -1.86
C LEU A 98 -1.26 13.83 -3.09
N SER A 99 -0.44 14.79 -3.54
CA SER A 99 -0.68 15.49 -4.80
C SER A 99 -0.62 14.56 -6.00
N LYS A 100 0.29 13.58 -6.01
CA LYS A 100 0.31 12.52 -7.05
C LYS A 100 -0.97 11.67 -7.01
N HIS A 101 -1.41 11.27 -5.81
CA HIS A 101 -2.66 10.51 -5.67
C HIS A 101 -3.88 11.31 -6.15
N PHE A 102 -3.90 12.60 -5.87
CA PHE A 102 -4.98 13.47 -6.34
C PHE A 102 -4.96 13.60 -7.87
N SER A 103 -3.78 13.83 -8.46
CA SER A 103 -3.63 13.95 -9.92
C SER A 103 -4.09 12.69 -10.66
N ASN A 104 -3.79 11.50 -10.13
CA ASN A 104 -4.21 10.24 -10.74
C ASN A 104 -5.74 10.05 -10.75
N ASP A 105 -6.44 10.56 -9.75
CA ASP A 105 -7.89 10.42 -9.62
C ASP A 105 -8.64 11.72 -9.99
N ARG A 106 -7.94 12.77 -10.44
CA ARG A 106 -8.49 14.12 -10.69
C ARG A 106 -9.75 14.09 -11.56
N ALA A 107 -9.65 13.45 -12.72
CA ALA A 107 -10.76 13.39 -13.66
C ALA A 107 -12.03 12.73 -13.05
N ALA A 108 -11.82 11.65 -12.30
CA ALA A 108 -12.92 10.94 -11.64
C ALA A 108 -13.55 11.76 -10.49
N TYR A 109 -12.78 12.60 -9.80
CA TYR A 109 -13.30 13.53 -8.79
C TYR A 109 -14.15 14.64 -9.43
N LEU A 110 -13.69 15.22 -10.53
CA LEU A 110 -14.42 16.30 -11.23
C LEU A 110 -15.72 15.81 -11.88
N LYS A 111 -15.70 14.59 -12.43
CA LYS A 111 -16.90 13.94 -13.00
C LYS A 111 -17.89 13.40 -11.94
N GLY A 112 -17.54 13.43 -10.66
CA GLY A 112 -18.39 12.85 -9.61
C GLY A 112 -18.39 11.32 -9.56
N GLU A 113 -17.53 10.64 -10.33
CA GLU A 113 -17.40 9.17 -10.35
C GLU A 113 -16.75 8.62 -9.08
N LYS A 114 -15.94 9.44 -8.41
CA LYS A 114 -15.29 9.12 -7.13
C LYS A 114 -15.54 10.20 -6.10
N THR A 115 -15.79 9.78 -4.86
CA THR A 115 -15.79 10.68 -3.71
C THR A 115 -14.37 11.05 -3.31
N LEU A 116 -14.16 12.27 -2.84
CA LEU A 116 -12.88 12.74 -2.35
C LEU A 116 -12.37 11.83 -1.21
N ARG A 117 -11.09 11.43 -1.28
CA ARG A 117 -10.50 10.56 -0.26
C ARG A 117 -10.50 11.22 1.11
N ASN A 118 -11.02 10.52 2.10
CA ASN A 118 -10.98 10.91 3.50
C ASN A 118 -9.96 10.03 4.25
N TYR A 119 -8.87 10.64 4.67
CA TYR A 119 -7.82 9.95 5.42
C TYR A 119 -8.23 9.75 6.87
N LYS A 120 -7.87 8.60 7.43
CA LYS A 120 -8.17 8.23 8.83
C LYS A 120 -7.01 8.56 9.76
N LYS A 121 -7.28 8.56 11.06
CA LYS A 121 -6.29 8.88 12.11
C LYS A 121 -5.10 7.92 12.18
N ASP A 122 -5.15 6.77 11.48
CA ASP A 122 -4.09 5.76 11.42
C ASP A 122 -3.16 5.91 10.21
N ILE A 123 -3.18 7.06 9.55
CA ILE A 123 -2.28 7.38 8.44
C ILE A 123 -0.80 7.20 8.85
N PRO A 124 0.03 6.56 8.01
CA PRO A 124 1.46 6.47 8.26
C PRO A 124 2.14 7.86 8.21
N ILE A 125 3.24 8.01 8.96
CA ILE A 125 4.09 9.21 8.93
C ILE A 125 5.12 9.00 7.82
N PRO A 126 5.04 9.70 6.68
CA PRO A 126 5.96 9.52 5.57
C PRO A 126 7.29 10.20 5.82
N PHE A 127 8.35 9.67 5.23
CA PHE A 127 9.66 10.30 5.17
C PHE A 127 10.37 9.99 3.85
N LYS A 128 11.28 10.88 3.45
CA LYS A 128 12.03 10.76 2.22
C LYS A 128 13.23 9.85 2.43
N GLY A 129 13.16 8.64 1.91
CA GLY A 129 14.18 7.60 1.82
C GLY A 129 15.49 7.76 2.58
N SER A 130 16.60 7.50 1.91
CA SER A 130 17.95 7.40 2.48
C SER A 130 18.48 8.64 3.19
N ASN A 131 17.98 9.83 2.87
CA ASN A 131 18.55 11.08 3.42
C ASN A 131 18.08 11.40 4.85
N MET A 132 16.98 10.81 5.29
CA MET A 132 16.38 11.11 6.61
C MET A 132 16.59 10.01 7.64
N ILE A 133 16.87 8.80 7.18
CA ILE A 133 17.12 7.66 8.03
C ILE A 133 18.62 7.40 8.09
N LYS A 134 19.18 7.41 9.30
CA LYS A 134 20.59 7.09 9.53
C LYS A 134 20.66 5.70 10.12
N TRP A 135 21.20 4.77 9.35
CA TRP A 135 21.44 3.40 9.79
C TRP A 135 22.77 3.31 10.54
N ASN A 136 22.79 2.54 11.61
CA ASN A 136 24.02 2.22 12.32
C ASN A 136 24.43 0.79 11.97
N GLU A 137 25.73 0.56 11.86
CA GLU A 137 26.28 -0.77 11.64
C GLU A 137 25.88 -1.73 12.77
N THR A 138 25.54 -2.95 12.39
CA THR A 138 25.11 -3.97 13.32
C THR A 138 26.32 -4.68 13.92
N THR A 139 26.46 -4.60 15.22
CA THR A 139 27.56 -5.28 15.94
C THR A 139 27.47 -6.81 15.88
N ASN A 140 26.29 -7.39 15.60
CA ASN A 140 26.05 -8.84 15.68
C ASN A 140 25.25 -9.44 14.53
N GLY A 141 25.00 -8.72 13.42
CA GLY A 141 24.22 -9.22 12.25
C GLY A 141 22.76 -9.62 12.53
N LYS A 142 22.29 -9.45 13.76
CA LYS A 142 20.94 -9.86 14.19
C LYS A 142 19.97 -8.70 14.36
N GLU A 143 20.47 -7.51 14.65
CA GLU A 143 19.67 -6.34 14.98
C GLU A 143 20.14 -5.14 14.16
N TYR A 144 19.22 -4.49 13.47
CA TYR A 144 19.50 -3.26 12.73
C TYR A 144 18.96 -2.10 13.55
N THR A 145 19.82 -1.11 13.81
CA THR A 145 19.43 0.12 14.49
C THR A 145 19.50 1.28 13.52
N PHE A 146 18.61 2.25 13.70
CA PHE A 146 18.59 3.47 12.90
C PHE A 146 18.04 4.62 13.71
N SER A 147 18.37 5.83 13.32
CA SER A 147 17.73 7.04 13.83
C SER A 147 16.91 7.73 12.74
N LEU A 148 15.77 8.27 13.12
CA LEU A 148 14.88 9.04 12.26
C LEU A 148 14.35 10.25 13.02
N PHE A 149 14.61 11.45 12.52
CA PHE A 149 14.27 12.72 13.17
C PHE A 149 14.78 12.82 14.64
N GLY A 150 15.97 12.28 14.90
CA GLY A 150 16.58 12.29 16.24
C GLY A 150 16.05 11.19 17.17
N ILE A 151 15.06 10.42 16.78
CA ILE A 151 14.54 9.30 17.57
C ILE A 151 15.27 8.02 17.16
N PRO A 152 15.95 7.32 18.09
CA PRO A 152 16.60 6.05 17.80
C PRO A 152 15.59 4.91 17.79
N PHE A 153 15.74 4.01 16.82
CA PHE A 153 14.91 2.82 16.64
C PHE A 153 15.77 1.57 16.55
N ARG A 154 15.18 0.46 16.99
CA ARG A 154 15.72 -0.90 16.80
C ARG A 154 14.67 -1.74 16.05
N THR A 155 15.12 -2.47 15.04
CA THR A 155 14.27 -3.40 14.30
C THR A 155 14.01 -4.68 15.10
N TYR A 156 12.88 -5.30 14.84
CA TYR A 156 12.54 -6.60 15.39
C TYR A 156 11.81 -7.40 14.29
N PHE A 157 12.43 -8.47 13.84
CA PHE A 157 11.90 -9.33 12.77
C PHE A 157 11.10 -10.52 13.29
N GLY A 158 11.26 -10.88 14.56
CA GLY A 158 10.66 -12.07 15.13
C GLY A 158 11.17 -13.34 14.45
N LYS A 159 10.28 -14.32 14.30
CA LYS A 159 10.52 -15.51 13.48
C LYS A 159 10.23 -15.15 12.02
N ASP A 160 11.20 -14.56 11.33
CA ASP A 160 11.04 -14.13 9.94
C ASP A 160 11.68 -15.16 9.01
N PHE A 161 10.86 -15.70 8.12
CA PHE A 161 11.27 -16.62 7.04
C PHE A 161 11.32 -15.92 5.68
N THR A 162 11.33 -14.57 5.68
CA THR A 162 11.35 -13.76 4.46
C THR A 162 12.70 -13.08 4.27
N ASP A 163 12.96 -12.59 3.06
CA ASP A 163 14.23 -11.97 2.66
C ASP A 163 14.46 -10.55 3.23
N LYS A 164 13.73 -10.14 4.27
CA LYS A 164 13.82 -8.76 4.80
C LYS A 164 15.21 -8.40 5.28
N LYS A 165 15.90 -9.33 5.93
CA LYS A 165 17.29 -9.12 6.38
C LYS A 165 18.22 -8.97 5.19
N VAL A 166 18.10 -9.88 4.23
CA VAL A 166 18.90 -9.86 2.99
C VAL A 166 18.72 -8.54 2.23
N ILE A 167 17.49 -8.04 2.15
CA ILE A 167 17.20 -6.75 1.49
C ILE A 167 17.83 -5.58 2.26
N LEU A 168 17.79 -5.60 3.59
CA LEU A 168 18.44 -4.57 4.40
C LEU A 168 19.95 -4.62 4.28
N ASP A 169 20.55 -5.81 4.27
CA ASP A 169 22.00 -5.97 4.07
C ASP A 169 22.42 -5.44 2.69
N LYS A 170 21.69 -5.79 1.63
CA LYS A 170 21.90 -5.23 0.28
C LYS A 170 21.75 -3.70 0.24
N MET A 171 20.82 -3.15 1.00
CA MET A 171 20.65 -1.70 1.11
C MET A 171 21.85 -1.06 1.83
N MET A 172 22.33 -1.65 2.91
CA MET A 172 23.50 -1.16 3.64
C MET A 172 24.78 -1.25 2.81
N MET A 173 24.89 -2.26 1.94
CA MET A 173 25.96 -2.39 0.94
C MET A 173 25.81 -1.45 -0.26
N GLY A 174 24.73 -0.66 -0.32
CA GLY A 174 24.48 0.27 -1.44
C GLY A 174 23.90 -0.36 -2.71
N MET A 175 23.64 -1.67 -2.71
CA MET A 175 23.10 -2.40 -3.86
C MET A 175 21.61 -2.09 -4.13
N VAL A 176 20.88 -1.68 -3.09
CA VAL A 176 19.45 -1.41 -3.17
C VAL A 176 19.15 -0.05 -2.56
N LYS A 177 18.39 0.77 -3.27
CA LYS A 177 18.05 2.13 -2.82
C LYS A 177 16.76 2.14 -2.02
N LEU A 178 16.81 2.70 -0.80
CA LEU A 178 15.60 3.01 -0.02
C LEU A 178 14.89 4.23 -0.61
N CYS A 179 13.64 4.06 -0.99
CA CYS A 179 12.75 5.10 -1.52
C CYS A 179 11.96 5.80 -0.40
N SER A 180 11.02 6.65 -0.78
CA SER A 180 10.08 7.26 0.18
C SER A 180 9.35 6.19 0.97
N SER A 181 9.50 6.23 2.26
CA SER A 181 9.06 5.21 3.20
C SER A 181 8.19 5.84 4.28
N SER A 182 7.67 5.06 5.21
CA SER A 182 6.83 5.60 6.27
C SER A 182 6.91 4.79 7.56
N ILE A 183 6.56 5.44 8.68
CA ILE A 183 6.33 4.78 9.96
C ILE A 183 4.84 4.68 10.22
N GLN A 184 4.36 3.48 10.50
CA GLN A 184 2.98 3.23 10.90
C GLN A 184 2.90 2.87 12.37
N LEU A 185 2.01 3.54 13.10
CA LEU A 185 1.69 3.26 14.49
C LEU A 185 0.36 2.50 14.55
N LYS A 186 0.40 1.25 14.98
CA LYS A 186 -0.79 0.39 15.08
C LYS A 186 -0.69 -0.51 16.29
N ASP A 187 -1.76 -0.60 17.08
CA ASP A 187 -1.87 -1.49 18.25
C ASP A 187 -0.67 -1.36 19.23
N ASN A 188 -0.26 -0.13 19.53
CA ASN A 188 0.91 0.23 20.32
C ASN A 188 2.25 -0.32 19.78
N LYS A 189 2.29 -0.71 18.51
CA LYS A 189 3.49 -1.14 17.80
C LYS A 189 3.87 -0.12 16.73
N ILE A 190 5.15 -0.06 16.44
CA ILE A 190 5.72 0.78 15.39
C ILE A 190 6.17 -0.15 14.26
N PHE A 191 5.69 0.11 13.05
CA PHE A 191 6.09 -0.60 11.85
C PHE A 191 6.83 0.36 10.92
N LEU A 192 8.00 -0.04 10.46
CA LEU A 192 8.69 0.61 9.35
C LEU A 192 8.15 0.02 8.04
N LEU A 193 7.53 0.85 7.23
CA LEU A 193 7.09 0.53 5.88
C LEU A 193 8.15 1.03 4.92
N ALA A 194 9.15 0.20 4.68
CA ALA A 194 10.28 0.51 3.81
C ALA A 194 9.95 0.14 2.35
N ALA A 195 10.12 1.09 1.45
CA ALA A 195 10.01 0.89 0.02
C ALA A 195 11.39 0.89 -0.61
N PHE A 196 11.72 -0.15 -1.36
CA PHE A 196 13.00 -0.32 -2.00
C PHE A 196 12.85 -0.26 -3.53
N ARG A 197 13.81 0.35 -4.19
CA ARG A 197 13.97 0.19 -5.64
C ARG A 197 14.89 -0.99 -5.85
N MET A 198 14.34 -2.06 -6.41
CA MET A 198 15.06 -3.25 -6.78
C MET A 198 15.21 -3.31 -8.30
N GLU A 199 16.30 -3.83 -8.78
CA GLU A 199 16.48 -4.19 -10.17
C GLU A 199 15.62 -5.41 -10.51
N LYS A 200 15.28 -5.56 -11.78
CA LYS A 200 14.58 -6.77 -12.25
C LYS A 200 15.50 -7.97 -12.06
N GLU A 201 14.90 -9.11 -11.76
CA GLU A 201 15.64 -10.36 -11.71
C GLU A 201 16.08 -10.72 -13.15
N GLU A 202 17.35 -11.07 -13.32
CA GLU A 202 17.85 -11.54 -14.62
C GLU A 202 17.48 -13.01 -14.79
N HIS A 203 16.61 -13.28 -15.74
CA HIS A 203 16.24 -14.63 -16.17
C HIS A 203 16.51 -14.78 -17.65
N CYS A 204 16.93 -15.98 -18.07
CA CYS A 204 17.05 -16.32 -19.49
C CYS A 204 15.65 -16.58 -20.06
N LEU A 205 14.96 -15.50 -20.44
CA LEU A 205 13.63 -15.56 -21.03
C LEU A 205 13.73 -15.57 -22.55
N ASP A 206 12.82 -16.30 -23.21
CA ASP A 206 12.72 -16.42 -24.65
C ASP A 206 11.46 -15.70 -25.13
N ASP A 207 11.63 -14.68 -25.96
CA ASP A 207 10.55 -13.85 -26.47
C ASP A 207 9.56 -14.64 -27.36
N THR A 208 9.97 -15.80 -27.88
CA THR A 208 9.12 -16.68 -28.67
C THR A 208 8.20 -17.56 -27.83
N VAL A 209 8.52 -17.72 -26.53
CA VAL A 209 7.75 -18.55 -25.62
C VAL A 209 6.69 -17.72 -24.91
N ILE A 210 5.44 -18.02 -25.19
CA ILE A 210 4.27 -17.38 -24.62
C ILE A 210 3.60 -18.33 -23.62
N ALA A 211 3.36 -17.83 -22.42
CA ALA A 211 2.55 -18.50 -21.42
C ALA A 211 1.13 -17.93 -21.45
N GLU A 212 0.15 -18.77 -21.64
CA GLU A 212 -1.27 -18.40 -21.59
C GLU A 212 -1.84 -18.78 -20.23
N ALA A 213 -2.28 -17.81 -19.45
CA ALA A 213 -2.87 -18.07 -18.16
C ALA A 213 -4.34 -17.68 -18.13
N CYS A 214 -5.14 -18.56 -17.58
CA CYS A 214 -6.57 -18.40 -17.43
C CYS A 214 -6.92 -18.43 -15.94
N LEU A 215 -7.62 -17.39 -15.46
CA LEU A 215 -8.20 -17.38 -14.13
C LEU A 215 -9.54 -18.15 -14.18
N SER A 216 -9.54 -19.42 -13.78
CA SER A 216 -10.70 -20.30 -13.88
C SER A 216 -11.54 -20.29 -12.61
N ILE A 217 -12.78 -20.77 -12.75
CA ILE A 217 -13.69 -20.96 -11.59
C ILE A 217 -13.24 -22.17 -10.76
N ASP A 218 -12.80 -23.25 -11.40
CA ASP A 218 -12.43 -24.50 -10.72
C ASP A 218 -11.02 -24.47 -10.13
N TYR A 219 -10.10 -23.83 -10.85
CA TYR A 219 -8.73 -23.64 -10.43
C TYR A 219 -8.42 -22.14 -10.40
N PRO A 220 -7.80 -21.63 -9.32
CA PRO A 220 -7.42 -20.21 -9.24
C PRO A 220 -6.66 -19.72 -10.46
N VAL A 221 -5.74 -20.53 -10.98
CA VAL A 221 -4.99 -20.24 -12.20
C VAL A 221 -4.74 -21.54 -12.97
N MET A 222 -4.98 -21.52 -14.26
CA MET A 222 -4.51 -22.53 -15.21
C MET A 222 -3.54 -21.87 -16.17
N VAL A 223 -2.43 -22.54 -16.46
CA VAL A 223 -1.36 -22.04 -17.33
C VAL A 223 -1.10 -23.07 -18.43
N THR A 224 -1.03 -22.59 -19.65
CA THR A 224 -0.63 -23.39 -20.82
C THR A 224 0.63 -22.78 -21.41
N ILE A 225 1.66 -23.60 -21.64
CA ILE A 225 2.90 -23.18 -22.28
C ILE A 225 3.21 -24.24 -23.33
N GLY A 226 3.06 -23.90 -24.60
CA GLY A 226 3.15 -24.87 -25.70
C GLY A 226 2.15 -26.02 -25.50
N LYS A 227 2.66 -27.27 -25.38
CA LYS A 227 1.82 -28.45 -25.13
C LYS A 227 1.60 -28.77 -23.64
N SER A 228 2.27 -28.06 -22.73
CA SER A 228 2.22 -28.33 -21.28
C SER A 228 1.14 -27.52 -20.62
N ARG A 229 0.33 -28.16 -19.78
CA ARG A 229 -0.73 -27.51 -19.00
C ARG A 229 -0.52 -27.72 -17.51
N PHE A 230 -0.61 -26.64 -16.75
CA PHE A 230 -0.42 -26.60 -15.30
C PHE A 230 -1.64 -26.01 -14.61
N THR A 231 -2.02 -26.59 -13.49
CA THR A 231 -3.08 -26.05 -12.61
C THR A 231 -2.47 -25.56 -11.30
N ILE A 232 -2.92 -24.43 -10.82
CA ILE A 232 -2.42 -23.79 -9.60
C ILE A 232 -3.58 -23.55 -8.63
N GLY A 233 -3.50 -24.21 -7.49
CA GLY A 233 -4.52 -24.15 -6.45
C GLY A 233 -5.71 -25.04 -6.72
N ASN A 234 -6.65 -25.05 -5.76
CA ASN A 234 -7.90 -25.78 -5.84
C ASN A 234 -9.00 -24.89 -5.24
N LYS A 235 -10.13 -24.79 -5.93
CA LYS A 235 -11.32 -24.04 -5.52
C LYS A 235 -11.84 -24.54 -4.17
N GLU A 236 -12.01 -25.85 -4.03
CA GLU A 236 -12.59 -26.44 -2.84
C GLU A 236 -11.77 -26.16 -1.59
N GLU A 237 -10.44 -26.35 -1.66
CA GLU A 237 -9.54 -26.05 -0.55
C GLU A 237 -9.60 -24.57 -0.15
N PHE A 238 -9.57 -23.68 -1.16
CA PHE A 238 -9.59 -22.24 -0.93
C PHE A 238 -10.91 -21.78 -0.29
N LEU A 239 -12.03 -22.21 -0.86
CA LEU A 239 -13.37 -21.83 -0.40
C LEU A 239 -13.72 -22.47 0.94
N HIS A 240 -13.45 -23.76 1.12
CA HIS A 240 -13.73 -24.46 2.36
C HIS A 240 -13.11 -23.75 3.57
N ARG A 241 -11.82 -23.42 3.47
CA ARG A 241 -11.12 -22.70 4.56
C ARG A 241 -11.67 -21.30 4.77
N ARG A 242 -11.97 -20.59 3.71
CA ARG A 242 -12.54 -19.24 3.79
C ARG A 242 -13.93 -19.24 4.43
N LEU A 243 -14.79 -20.15 4.00
CA LEU A 243 -16.13 -20.32 4.55
C LEU A 243 -16.11 -20.71 6.04
N ALA A 244 -15.19 -21.58 6.45
CA ALA A 244 -15.01 -21.93 7.85
C ALA A 244 -14.67 -20.69 8.71
N ILE A 245 -13.79 -19.81 8.20
CA ILE A 245 -13.43 -18.54 8.88
C ILE A 245 -14.64 -17.59 8.91
N GLN A 246 -15.38 -17.48 7.81
CA GLN A 246 -16.59 -16.63 7.74
C GLN A 246 -17.69 -17.12 8.68
N SER A 247 -17.95 -18.42 8.75
CA SER A 247 -18.90 -19.03 9.65
C SER A 247 -18.53 -18.80 11.12
N ALA A 248 -17.25 -18.93 11.45
CA ALA A 248 -16.75 -18.60 12.79
C ALA A 248 -16.96 -17.10 13.13
N ARG A 249 -16.71 -16.21 12.16
CA ARG A 249 -16.95 -14.77 12.32
C ARG A 249 -18.43 -14.46 12.53
N GLN A 250 -19.34 -15.07 11.75
CA GLN A 250 -20.79 -14.89 11.90
C GLN A 250 -21.28 -15.35 13.27
N ARG A 251 -20.82 -16.51 13.76
CA ARG A 251 -21.14 -17.00 15.12
C ARG A 251 -20.71 -16.00 16.19
N LEU A 252 -19.50 -15.45 16.08
CA LEU A 252 -19.00 -14.42 16.99
C LEU A 252 -19.79 -13.11 16.91
N GLN A 253 -20.22 -12.71 15.72
CA GLN A 253 -21.08 -11.53 15.52
C GLN A 253 -22.43 -11.71 16.19
N LYS A 254 -23.12 -12.86 15.97
CA LYS A 254 -24.38 -13.21 16.63
C LYS A 254 -24.22 -13.21 18.16
N ALA A 255 -23.19 -13.87 18.69
CA ALA A 255 -22.89 -13.87 20.12
C ALA A 255 -22.62 -12.48 20.70
N SER A 256 -22.05 -11.54 19.92
CA SER A 256 -21.79 -10.17 20.36
C SER A 256 -23.04 -9.31 20.44
N ALA A 257 -24.09 -9.63 19.66
CA ALA A 257 -25.36 -8.89 19.64
C ALA A 257 -26.10 -8.98 20.99
N PHE A 258 -25.96 -10.12 21.70
CA PHE A 258 -26.61 -10.34 23.01
C PHE A 258 -25.87 -9.69 24.19
N SER A 259 -24.73 -9.02 23.95
CA SER A 259 -23.98 -8.36 25.03
C SER A 259 -24.49 -6.95 25.27
N ARG A 260 -25.19 -6.74 26.38
CA ARG A 260 -25.72 -5.43 26.80
C ARG A 260 -24.69 -4.54 27.49
N SER A 261 -23.62 -5.10 28.10
CA SER A 261 -22.59 -4.33 28.82
C SER A 261 -21.48 -3.85 27.86
N GLY A 262 -21.00 -2.59 28.02
CA GLY A 262 -19.96 -2.01 27.19
C GLY A 262 -18.61 -2.74 27.26
N LYS A 263 -18.25 -3.31 28.41
CA LYS A 263 -16.99 -4.07 28.58
C LYS A 263 -17.06 -5.43 27.86
N GLY A 264 -18.16 -6.17 27.96
CA GLY A 264 -18.36 -7.45 27.29
C GLY A 264 -18.38 -7.30 25.77
N ARG A 265 -19.04 -6.26 25.24
CA ARG A 265 -19.11 -5.98 23.81
C ARG A 265 -17.72 -5.70 23.22
N LYS A 266 -16.89 -4.87 23.87
CA LYS A 266 -15.51 -4.59 23.40
C LYS A 266 -14.67 -5.86 23.31
N ARG A 267 -14.77 -6.78 24.28
CA ARG A 267 -14.03 -8.05 24.29
C ARG A 267 -14.48 -8.97 23.14
N LYS A 268 -15.78 -9.11 22.91
CA LYS A 268 -16.34 -9.92 21.82
C LYS A 268 -16.03 -9.32 20.44
N MET A 269 -16.07 -7.99 20.29
CA MET A 269 -15.69 -7.31 19.05
C MET A 269 -14.21 -7.52 18.70
N LYS A 270 -13.31 -7.66 19.68
CA LYS A 270 -11.91 -8.04 19.40
C LYS A 270 -11.79 -9.40 18.72
N ALA A 271 -12.59 -10.37 19.12
CA ALA A 271 -12.62 -11.71 18.52
C ALA A 271 -13.12 -11.63 17.06
N VAL A 272 -14.19 -10.88 16.79
CA VAL A 272 -14.73 -10.65 15.44
C VAL A 272 -13.65 -9.99 14.54
N THR A 273 -12.98 -8.96 15.05
CA THR A 273 -11.89 -8.28 14.32
C THR A 273 -10.74 -9.24 14.04
N ARG A 274 -10.38 -10.11 14.99
CA ARG A 274 -9.34 -11.13 14.79
C ARG A 274 -9.72 -12.11 13.67
N CYS A 275 -10.95 -12.59 13.63
CA CYS A 275 -11.44 -13.47 12.56
C CYS A 275 -11.39 -12.76 11.19
N ALA A 276 -11.79 -11.50 11.12
CA ALA A 276 -11.69 -10.70 9.89
C ALA A 276 -10.24 -10.54 9.40
N LEU A 277 -9.28 -10.33 10.32
CA LEU A 277 -7.86 -10.30 10.00
C LEU A 277 -7.35 -11.68 9.54
N THR A 278 -7.80 -12.75 10.17
CA THR A 278 -7.44 -14.12 9.78
C THR A 278 -7.92 -14.43 8.36
N GLU A 279 -9.15 -14.05 8.01
CA GLU A 279 -9.68 -14.18 6.64
C GLU A 279 -8.83 -13.39 5.65
N LYS A 280 -8.60 -12.11 5.93
CA LYS A 280 -7.79 -11.24 5.08
C LYS A 280 -6.38 -11.82 4.85
N ASN A 281 -5.72 -12.25 5.92
CA ASN A 281 -4.38 -12.82 5.85
C ASN A 281 -4.36 -14.14 5.07
N TYR A 282 -5.36 -15.00 5.27
CA TYR A 282 -5.49 -16.25 4.53
C TYR A 282 -5.61 -16.00 3.02
N VAL A 283 -6.56 -15.16 2.61
CA VAL A 283 -6.75 -14.80 1.20
C VAL A 283 -5.46 -14.19 0.63
N HIS A 284 -4.88 -13.23 1.32
CA HIS A 284 -3.65 -12.57 0.89
C HIS A 284 -2.49 -13.56 0.67
N ASN A 285 -2.27 -14.47 1.63
CA ASN A 285 -1.20 -15.46 1.54
C ASN A 285 -1.44 -16.45 0.38
N ARG A 286 -2.69 -16.89 0.16
CA ARG A 286 -3.01 -17.78 -0.97
C ARG A 286 -2.81 -17.09 -2.32
N LEU A 287 -3.26 -15.85 -2.47
CA LEU A 287 -3.04 -15.09 -3.70
C LEU A 287 -1.54 -14.86 -3.97
N HIS A 288 -0.74 -14.64 -2.92
CA HIS A 288 0.71 -14.56 -3.06
C HIS A 288 1.33 -15.89 -3.49
N ALA A 289 0.87 -17.01 -2.93
CA ALA A 289 1.35 -18.34 -3.29
C ALA A 289 1.00 -18.67 -4.75
N TYR A 290 -0.25 -18.44 -5.16
CA TYR A 290 -0.69 -18.71 -6.54
C TYR A 290 0.05 -17.85 -7.56
N SER A 291 0.13 -16.54 -7.34
CA SER A 291 0.87 -15.65 -8.24
C SER A 291 2.37 -15.95 -8.27
N ARG A 292 2.99 -16.39 -7.16
CA ARG A 292 4.40 -16.81 -7.14
C ARG A 292 4.60 -18.07 -8.01
N ARG A 293 3.77 -19.10 -7.77
CA ARG A 293 3.86 -20.35 -8.51
C ARG A 293 3.65 -20.18 -10.02
N LEU A 294 2.76 -19.25 -10.42
CA LEU A 294 2.58 -18.88 -11.82
C LEU A 294 3.88 -18.36 -12.44
N ILE A 295 4.50 -17.36 -11.79
CA ILE A 295 5.74 -16.76 -12.28
C ILE A 295 6.88 -17.78 -12.27
N ASP A 296 6.99 -18.62 -11.24
CA ASP A 296 7.99 -19.68 -11.18
C ASP A 296 7.83 -20.69 -12.32
N ILE A 297 6.59 -21.00 -12.77
CA ILE A 297 6.33 -21.84 -13.95
C ILE A 297 6.77 -21.13 -15.23
N CYS A 298 6.38 -19.86 -15.41
CA CYS A 298 6.80 -19.07 -16.58
C CYS A 298 8.33 -19.00 -16.69
N THR A 299 9.01 -18.71 -15.58
CA THR A 299 10.48 -18.61 -15.54
C THR A 299 11.15 -19.95 -15.86
N ARG A 300 10.65 -21.07 -15.32
CA ARG A 300 11.20 -22.40 -15.61
C ARG A 300 11.06 -22.81 -17.08
N HIS A 301 10.06 -22.32 -17.76
CA HIS A 301 9.82 -22.57 -19.18
C HIS A 301 10.31 -21.44 -20.08
N ASN A 302 11.10 -20.52 -19.53
CA ASN A 302 11.70 -19.37 -20.22
C ASN A 302 10.68 -18.48 -20.94
N ALA A 303 9.42 -18.43 -20.49
CA ALA A 303 8.39 -17.61 -21.12
C ALA A 303 8.61 -16.13 -20.81
N ALA A 304 8.88 -15.31 -21.84
CA ALA A 304 9.03 -13.86 -21.72
C ALA A 304 7.69 -13.13 -21.70
N THR A 305 6.64 -13.73 -22.24
CA THR A 305 5.31 -13.12 -22.30
C THR A 305 4.28 -13.98 -21.57
N LEU A 306 3.47 -13.35 -20.74
CA LEU A 306 2.34 -13.95 -20.03
C LEU A 306 1.05 -13.28 -20.50
N VAL A 307 0.20 -14.02 -21.20
CA VAL A 307 -1.12 -13.56 -21.64
C VAL A 307 -2.17 -14.04 -20.63
N LEU A 308 -2.94 -13.11 -20.07
CA LEU A 308 -4.10 -13.41 -19.22
C LEU A 308 -5.35 -13.42 -20.10
N ILE A 309 -5.75 -14.61 -20.52
CA ILE A 309 -6.79 -14.82 -21.54
C ILE A 309 -8.20 -14.62 -20.95
N SER A 310 -9.05 -13.99 -21.76
CA SER A 310 -10.53 -13.99 -21.70
C SER A 310 -11.11 -13.83 -20.29
N GLN A 311 -10.98 -12.63 -19.77
CA GLN A 311 -11.54 -12.30 -18.47
C GLN A 311 -13.03 -11.92 -18.54
N GLN A 312 -13.49 -11.40 -19.69
CA GLN A 312 -14.85 -10.88 -19.84
C GLN A 312 -15.93 -11.98 -19.74
N GLN A 313 -15.78 -13.10 -20.47
CA GLN A 313 -16.74 -14.21 -20.40
C GLN A 313 -16.83 -14.84 -19.02
N LYS A 314 -15.72 -14.81 -18.25
CA LYS A 314 -15.68 -15.36 -16.89
C LYS A 314 -16.19 -14.41 -15.85
N GLU A 315 -16.09 -13.10 -16.10
CA GLU A 315 -16.77 -12.09 -15.32
C GLU A 315 -18.28 -12.20 -15.47
N GLU A 316 -18.79 -12.56 -16.64
CA GLU A 316 -20.21 -12.81 -16.88
C GLU A 316 -20.70 -14.06 -16.13
N VAL A 317 -20.00 -15.19 -16.25
CA VAL A 317 -20.32 -16.41 -15.48
C VAL A 317 -20.18 -16.19 -13.98
N ALA A 318 -19.20 -15.40 -13.54
CA ALA A 318 -19.04 -15.05 -12.13
C ALA A 318 -20.11 -14.07 -11.62
N LYS A 319 -20.72 -13.27 -12.49
CA LYS A 319 -21.87 -12.41 -12.13
C LYS A 319 -23.13 -13.23 -11.85
N GLU A 320 -23.31 -14.37 -12.51
CA GLU A 320 -24.39 -15.31 -12.22
C GLU A 320 -24.23 -15.96 -10.85
N ASP A 321 -22.99 -16.23 -10.42
CA ASP A 321 -22.68 -16.73 -9.07
C ASP A 321 -22.13 -15.61 -8.17
N VAL A 322 -23.04 -14.90 -7.53
CA VAL A 322 -22.72 -13.82 -6.56
C VAL A 322 -21.77 -14.28 -5.46
N PHE A 323 -21.77 -15.55 -5.13
CA PHE A 323 -20.87 -16.12 -4.13
C PHE A 323 -19.43 -16.19 -4.65
N LEU A 324 -19.22 -16.64 -5.87
CA LEU A 324 -17.90 -16.70 -6.50
C LEU A 324 -17.33 -15.29 -6.70
N LEU A 325 -18.12 -14.36 -7.21
CA LEU A 325 -17.71 -12.97 -7.41
C LEU A 325 -17.17 -12.33 -6.13
N ARG A 326 -17.84 -12.56 -5.00
CA ARG A 326 -17.45 -11.99 -3.70
C ARG A 326 -16.23 -12.68 -3.08
N ASN A 327 -15.98 -13.92 -3.43
CA ASN A 327 -15.03 -14.74 -2.68
C ASN A 327 -13.70 -15.00 -3.40
N TRP A 328 -13.63 -14.93 -4.72
CA TRP A 328 -12.43 -15.26 -5.48
C TRP A 328 -11.31 -14.19 -5.46
N SER A 329 -11.61 -12.92 -5.29
CA SER A 329 -10.63 -11.82 -5.25
C SER A 329 -9.75 -11.74 -6.52
N TYR A 330 -10.33 -11.92 -7.69
CA TYR A 330 -9.62 -11.92 -8.98
C TYR A 330 -8.79 -10.66 -9.24
N GLY A 331 -9.33 -9.46 -8.97
CA GLY A 331 -8.60 -8.21 -9.14
C GLY A 331 -7.30 -8.18 -8.34
N ALA A 332 -7.34 -8.60 -7.07
CA ALA A 332 -6.14 -8.67 -6.24
C ALA A 332 -5.15 -9.73 -6.70
N LEU A 333 -5.60 -10.79 -7.38
CA LEU A 333 -4.71 -11.79 -7.97
C LEU A 333 -4.01 -11.23 -9.21
N LYS A 334 -4.73 -10.54 -10.12
CA LYS A 334 -4.16 -9.85 -11.28
C LYS A 334 -3.07 -8.86 -10.88
N GLU A 335 -3.32 -8.00 -9.88
CA GLU A 335 -2.33 -7.06 -9.35
C GLU A 335 -1.05 -7.77 -8.86
N LYS A 336 -1.21 -8.92 -8.17
CA LYS A 336 -0.06 -9.69 -7.66
C LYS A 336 0.71 -10.40 -8.77
N ILE A 337 0.04 -10.84 -9.82
CA ILE A 337 0.69 -11.41 -11.01
C ILE A 337 1.48 -10.30 -11.70
N ALA A 338 0.86 -9.17 -12.00
CA ALA A 338 1.48 -8.08 -12.73
C ALA A 338 2.80 -7.61 -12.09
N TYR A 339 2.78 -7.28 -10.78
CA TYR A 339 4.00 -6.78 -10.13
C TYR A 339 5.11 -7.82 -10.02
N LYS A 340 4.77 -9.12 -9.90
CA LYS A 340 5.77 -10.20 -9.82
C LYS A 340 6.35 -10.53 -11.20
N ALA A 341 5.51 -10.48 -12.22
CA ALA A 341 5.95 -10.64 -13.62
C ALA A 341 6.92 -9.51 -14.00
N GLU A 342 6.56 -8.25 -13.68
CA GLU A 342 7.45 -7.11 -13.90
C GLU A 342 8.81 -7.29 -13.22
N ARG A 343 8.81 -7.79 -11.97
CA ARG A 343 10.04 -8.10 -11.25
C ARG A 343 10.87 -9.19 -11.93
N ALA A 344 10.24 -10.21 -12.46
CA ALA A 344 10.88 -11.33 -13.19
C ALA A 344 11.25 -11.00 -14.65
N GLY A 345 10.96 -9.78 -15.12
CA GLY A 345 11.20 -9.38 -16.50
C GLY A 345 10.17 -9.89 -17.50
N ILE A 346 9.06 -10.49 -17.03
CA ILE A 346 7.99 -11.05 -17.87
C ILE A 346 6.98 -9.97 -18.23
N THR A 347 6.67 -9.84 -19.52
CA THR A 347 5.64 -8.91 -20.02
C THR A 347 4.25 -9.54 -19.83
N VAL A 348 3.32 -8.76 -19.22
CA VAL A 348 1.93 -9.23 -19.00
C VAL A 348 0.99 -8.53 -19.96
N ILE A 349 0.25 -9.29 -20.73
CA ILE A 349 -0.83 -8.84 -21.60
C ILE A 349 -2.15 -9.34 -21.00
N VAL A 350 -3.12 -8.44 -20.89
CA VAL A 350 -4.47 -8.76 -20.38
C VAL A 350 -5.46 -8.58 -21.51
N GLU A 351 -6.14 -9.66 -21.89
CA GLU A 351 -7.22 -9.68 -22.88
C GLU A 351 -8.61 -9.56 -22.21
#